data_3712a9470187dc65b212448b23e403ef
#
_entry.id   3712a9470187dc65b212448b23e403ef
#
_cell.length_a   1.000
_cell.length_b   1.000
_cell.length_c   1.000
_cell.angle_alpha   90.00
_cell.angle_beta   90.00
_cell.angle_gamma   90.00
#
_symmetry.space_group_name_H-M   'P 1'
#
loop_
_entity.id
_entity.type
_entity.pdbx_description
1 polymer ?
#
loop_
_entity_poly.entity_id
_entity_poly.type
_entity_poly.pdbx_seq_one_letter_code
_entity_poly.pdbx_strand_id
1 'polypeptide(L)'
;MQKNKFNQSIEDINDFFSLLEFIDSIETYKNIMLPNPTTPSSLLLTSTQQKCMRSHAVLMLYNIVEATVVECILAIFDAIKDDHLKYHELEDSLRDQWLRSMITTGDSIKTRIARTKEIIGNISSDILFADAIGRFNGNVDLRTILNVCKDFKLQLRAIPNKDGVATTLKAVKDARNHLAHGDVSLSLIHI
;
A
#
# COMPACT_ATOMS: atom_id res chain seq x y z
N MET A 1 13.08 2.51 13.31
CA MET A 1 13.30 1.47 12.27
C MET A 1 12.44 1.66 11.03
N GLN A 2 11.13 1.97 11.17
CA GLN A 2 10.18 2.16 10.04
C GLN A 2 10.54 3.34 9.12
N LYS A 3 10.93 4.50 9.69
CA LYS A 3 11.32 5.69 8.90
C LYS A 3 12.47 5.43 7.92
N ASN A 4 13.40 4.55 8.28
CA ASN A 4 14.54 4.21 7.41
C ASN A 4 14.12 3.35 6.21
N LYS A 5 13.16 2.42 6.40
CA LYS A 5 12.63 1.60 5.31
C LYS A 5 11.85 2.44 4.30
N PHE A 6 10.98 3.34 4.79
CA PHE A 6 10.23 4.25 3.93
C PHE A 6 11.16 5.13 3.08
N ASN A 7 12.16 5.76 3.72
CA ASN A 7 13.12 6.60 3.01
C ASN A 7 13.92 5.79 1.96
N GLN A 8 14.35 4.57 2.30
CA GLN A 8 15.04 3.69 1.35
C GLN A 8 14.13 3.35 0.16
N SER A 9 12.86 3.02 0.39
CA SER A 9 11.92 2.75 -0.70
C SER A 9 11.68 3.97 -1.60
N ILE A 10 11.68 5.19 -1.03
CA ILE A 10 11.60 6.42 -1.82
C ILE A 10 12.88 6.63 -2.66
N GLU A 11 14.05 6.37 -2.11
CA GLU A 11 15.32 6.44 -2.83
C GLU A 11 15.33 5.44 -4.00
N ASP A 12 14.98 4.18 -3.75
CA ASP A 12 14.94 3.13 -4.78
C ASP A 12 13.95 3.50 -5.92
N ILE A 13 12.80 4.10 -5.58
CA ILE A 13 11.82 4.58 -6.56
C ILE A 13 12.39 5.75 -7.36
N ASN A 14 13.01 6.72 -6.71
CA ASN A 14 13.58 7.88 -7.38
C ASN A 14 14.71 7.47 -8.34
N ASP A 15 15.56 6.53 -7.95
CA ASP A 15 16.61 5.98 -8.81
C ASP A 15 16.02 5.28 -10.03
N PHE A 16 14.93 4.52 -9.84
CA PHE A 16 14.26 3.86 -10.96
C PHE A 16 13.57 4.87 -11.90
N PHE A 17 12.93 5.92 -11.35
CA PHE A 17 12.35 6.99 -12.16
C PHE A 17 13.40 7.78 -12.92
N SER A 18 14.55 8.05 -12.32
CA SER A 18 15.68 8.71 -13.00
C SER A 18 16.16 7.89 -14.20
N LEU A 19 16.21 6.56 -14.09
CA LEU A 19 16.51 5.67 -15.20
C LEU A 19 15.43 5.75 -16.30
N LEU A 20 14.13 5.78 -15.93
CA LEU A 20 13.04 5.91 -16.90
C LEU A 20 13.08 7.26 -17.62
N GLU A 21 13.29 8.37 -16.91
CA GLU A 21 13.44 9.70 -17.49
C GLU A 21 14.62 9.76 -18.46
N PHE A 22 15.74 9.14 -18.11
CA PHE A 22 16.88 9.01 -19.02
C PHE A 22 16.51 8.23 -20.28
N ILE A 23 15.84 7.08 -20.15
CA ILE A 23 15.38 6.28 -21.28
C ILE A 23 14.43 7.10 -22.16
N ASP A 24 13.47 7.81 -21.57
CA ASP A 24 12.46 8.62 -22.28
C ASP A 24 13.10 9.81 -22.99
N SER A 25 14.17 10.40 -22.43
CA SER A 25 14.91 11.47 -23.07
C SER A 25 15.61 11.04 -24.38
N ILE A 26 15.88 9.74 -24.53
CA ILE A 26 16.53 9.15 -25.72
C ILE A 26 15.48 8.74 -26.78
N GLU A 27 14.18 8.75 -26.45
CA GLU A 27 13.10 8.25 -27.32
C GLU A 27 12.99 8.93 -28.69
N THR A 28 13.64 10.07 -28.89
CA THR A 28 13.78 10.70 -30.20
C THR A 28 14.54 9.81 -31.21
N TYR A 29 15.30 8.84 -30.73
CA TYR A 29 16.06 7.87 -31.51
C TYR A 29 15.54 6.46 -31.22
N LYS A 30 14.84 5.88 -32.16
CA LYS A 30 14.08 4.61 -32.06
C LYS A 30 14.83 3.37 -31.51
N ASN A 31 16.12 3.47 -31.22
CA ASN A 31 16.94 2.34 -30.79
C ASN A 31 17.88 2.75 -29.63
N ILE A 32 17.50 2.42 -28.41
CA ILE A 32 18.37 2.59 -27.25
C ILE A 32 19.28 1.36 -27.16
N MET A 33 20.58 1.56 -27.32
CA MET A 33 21.59 0.53 -27.22
C MET A 33 22.30 0.64 -25.88
N LEU A 34 22.24 -0.40 -25.07
CA LEU A 34 22.97 -0.52 -23.82
C LEU A 34 24.28 -1.27 -24.08
N PRO A 35 25.45 -0.62 -24.04
CA PRO A 35 26.72 -1.27 -24.24
C PRO A 35 27.06 -2.15 -23.04
N ASN A 36 27.66 -3.33 -23.29
CA ASN A 36 28.26 -4.14 -22.23
C ASN A 36 29.71 -3.66 -22.02
N PRO A 37 30.07 -3.16 -20.83
CA PRO A 37 31.43 -2.66 -20.59
C PRO A 37 32.50 -3.74 -20.58
N THR A 38 32.14 -5.02 -20.48
CA THR A 38 33.08 -6.15 -20.37
C THR A 38 33.21 -6.97 -21.65
N THR A 39 32.27 -6.82 -22.58
CA THR A 39 32.26 -7.53 -23.86
C THR A 39 31.89 -6.58 -25.01
N PRO A 40 32.34 -6.81 -26.26
CA PRO A 40 31.95 -5.98 -27.40
C PRO A 40 30.51 -6.26 -27.86
N SER A 41 29.60 -6.43 -26.92
CA SER A 41 28.19 -6.65 -27.17
C SER A 41 27.37 -5.46 -26.70
N SER A 42 26.19 -5.26 -27.29
CA SER A 42 25.21 -4.27 -26.86
C SER A 42 23.83 -4.88 -26.87
N LEU A 43 22.98 -4.43 -25.95
CA LEU A 43 21.57 -4.83 -25.85
C LEU A 43 20.70 -3.72 -26.43
N LEU A 44 19.86 -4.07 -27.39
CA LEU A 44 18.82 -3.17 -27.89
C LEU A 44 17.63 -3.18 -26.91
N LEU A 45 17.31 -2.04 -26.32
CA LEU A 45 16.13 -1.90 -25.47
C LEU A 45 14.88 -1.76 -26.35
N THR A 46 14.08 -2.81 -26.39
CA THR A 46 12.84 -2.86 -27.18
C THR A 46 11.73 -1.99 -26.56
N SER A 47 10.77 -1.54 -27.37
CA SER A 47 9.58 -0.82 -26.88
C SER A 47 8.78 -1.63 -25.85
N THR A 48 8.76 -2.97 -26.00
CA THR A 48 8.12 -3.85 -25.03
C THR A 48 8.83 -3.82 -23.68
N GLN A 49 10.16 -3.84 -23.66
CA GLN A 49 10.94 -3.74 -22.43
C GLN A 49 10.73 -2.39 -21.73
N GLN A 50 10.71 -1.29 -22.49
CA GLN A 50 10.43 0.05 -21.96
C GLN A 50 9.04 0.12 -21.32
N LYS A 51 8.00 -0.42 -21.98
CA LYS A 51 6.65 -0.51 -21.42
C LYS A 51 6.61 -1.35 -20.14
N CYS A 52 7.30 -2.49 -20.11
CA CYS A 52 7.42 -3.30 -18.91
C CYS A 52 8.07 -2.53 -17.75
N MET A 53 9.11 -1.74 -18.02
CA MET A 53 9.75 -0.91 -17.00
C MET A 53 8.81 0.15 -16.45
N ARG A 54 8.05 0.86 -17.30
CA ARG A 54 7.04 1.84 -16.85
C ARG A 54 5.95 1.18 -16.01
N SER A 55 5.46 0.02 -16.43
CA SER A 55 4.47 -0.75 -15.64
C SER A 55 5.04 -1.18 -14.28
N HIS A 56 6.32 -1.52 -14.21
CA HIS A 56 6.99 -1.83 -12.95
C HIS A 56 7.06 -0.61 -12.02
N ALA A 57 7.33 0.58 -12.55
CA ALA A 57 7.31 1.83 -11.78
C ALA A 57 5.95 2.06 -11.10
N VAL A 58 4.85 1.81 -11.80
CA VAL A 58 3.49 1.90 -11.22
C VAL A 58 3.30 0.93 -10.08
N LEU A 59 3.77 -0.32 -10.22
CA LEU A 59 3.71 -1.30 -9.14
C LEU A 59 4.54 -0.87 -7.93
N MET A 60 5.73 -0.31 -8.14
CA MET A 60 6.56 0.23 -7.05
C MET A 60 5.85 1.36 -6.31
N LEU A 61 5.27 2.33 -7.04
CA LEU A 61 4.49 3.43 -6.43
C LEU A 61 3.30 2.91 -5.63
N TYR A 62 2.55 1.95 -6.19
CA TYR A 62 1.42 1.36 -5.49
C TYR A 62 1.86 0.67 -4.19
N ASN A 63 2.91 -0.15 -4.27
CA ASN A 63 3.41 -0.91 -3.13
C ASN A 63 3.87 -0.02 -1.98
N ILE A 64 4.53 1.13 -2.27
CA ILE A 64 4.95 2.04 -1.20
C ILE A 64 3.75 2.72 -0.53
N VAL A 65 2.72 3.10 -1.30
CA VAL A 65 1.50 3.69 -0.73
C VAL A 65 0.79 2.67 0.17
N GLU A 66 0.61 1.44 -0.31
CA GLU A 66 -0.04 0.37 0.46
C GLU A 66 0.76 0.03 1.72
N ALA A 67 2.06 -0.19 1.59
CA ALA A 67 2.94 -0.48 2.72
C ALA A 67 2.92 0.64 3.77
N THR A 68 2.96 1.91 3.34
CA THR A 68 2.92 3.06 4.24
C THR A 68 1.63 3.08 5.07
N VAL A 69 0.48 2.86 4.43
CA VAL A 69 -0.81 2.82 5.15
C VAL A 69 -0.85 1.68 6.16
N VAL A 70 -0.40 0.49 5.76
CA VAL A 70 -0.33 -0.69 6.65
C VAL A 70 0.60 -0.43 7.83
N GLU A 71 1.81 0.10 7.58
CA GLU A 71 2.78 0.40 8.64
C GLU A 71 2.27 1.46 9.62
N CYS A 72 1.54 2.48 9.15
CA CYS A 72 0.90 3.46 10.03
C CYS A 72 -0.11 2.80 10.99
N ILE A 73 -0.93 1.88 10.48
CA ILE A 73 -1.90 1.17 11.30
C ILE A 73 -1.22 0.25 12.31
N LEU A 74 -0.21 -0.51 11.85
CA LEU A 74 0.57 -1.38 12.74
C LEU A 74 1.25 -0.58 13.85
N ALA A 75 1.78 0.61 13.55
CA ALA A 75 2.39 1.47 14.56
C ALA A 75 1.39 1.91 15.64
N ILE A 76 0.10 2.13 15.28
CA ILE A 76 -0.96 2.43 16.25
C ILE A 76 -1.22 1.20 17.14
N PHE A 77 -1.30 0.01 16.54
CA PHE A 77 -1.54 -1.22 17.31
C PHE A 77 -0.37 -1.57 18.23
N ASP A 78 0.85 -1.36 17.75
CA ASP A 78 2.06 -1.54 18.58
C ASP A 78 2.04 -0.57 19.77
N ALA A 79 1.69 0.72 19.55
CA ALA A 79 1.59 1.69 20.63
C ALA A 79 0.51 1.30 21.67
N ILE A 80 -0.67 0.86 21.22
CA ILE A 80 -1.75 0.39 22.11
C ILE A 80 -1.26 -0.81 22.95
N LYS A 81 -0.54 -1.74 22.34
CA LYS A 81 0.03 -2.91 23.00
C LYS A 81 1.12 -2.52 23.99
N ASP A 82 2.04 -1.65 23.61
CA ASP A 82 3.18 -1.23 24.44
C ASP A 82 2.71 -0.41 25.67
N ASP A 83 1.63 0.35 25.51
CA ASP A 83 1.00 1.11 26.59
C ASP A 83 0.05 0.24 27.45
N HIS A 84 -0.11 -1.06 27.14
CA HIS A 84 -0.97 -2.01 27.86
C HIS A 84 -2.42 -1.52 27.99
N LEU A 85 -2.95 -0.83 26.96
CA LEU A 85 -4.27 -0.24 27.02
C LEU A 85 -5.38 -1.30 27.01
N LYS A 86 -6.42 -1.05 27.82
CA LYS A 86 -7.61 -1.88 27.93
C LYS A 86 -8.75 -1.30 27.10
N TYR A 87 -9.77 -2.11 26.81
CA TYR A 87 -10.91 -1.72 25.98
C TYR A 87 -11.55 -0.38 26.40
N HIS A 88 -11.75 -0.16 27.72
CA HIS A 88 -12.39 1.06 28.20
C HIS A 88 -11.51 2.31 28.13
N GLU A 89 -10.19 2.13 27.94
CA GLU A 89 -9.21 3.22 27.80
C GLU A 89 -9.07 3.68 26.35
N LEU A 90 -9.55 2.86 25.39
CA LEU A 90 -9.52 3.22 23.97
C LEU A 90 -10.62 4.25 23.64
N GLU A 91 -10.36 5.08 22.65
CA GLU A 91 -11.34 5.89 21.97
C GLU A 91 -12.40 5.03 21.27
N ASP A 92 -13.64 5.51 21.15
CA ASP A 92 -14.78 4.75 20.58
C ASP A 92 -14.46 4.20 19.18
N SER A 93 -13.81 4.99 18.33
CA SER A 93 -13.42 4.55 17.00
C SER A 93 -12.42 3.37 17.01
N LEU A 94 -11.50 3.35 17.98
CA LEU A 94 -10.54 2.24 18.15
C LEU A 94 -11.22 1.01 18.77
N ARG A 95 -12.19 1.21 19.70
CA ARG A 95 -13.03 0.13 20.20
C ARG A 95 -13.80 -0.55 19.08
N ASP A 96 -14.40 0.24 18.19
CA ASP A 96 -15.09 -0.27 17.00
C ASP A 96 -14.15 -1.06 16.08
N GLN A 97 -12.94 -0.56 15.84
CA GLN A 97 -11.95 -1.27 15.01
C GLN A 97 -11.52 -2.60 15.67
N TRP A 98 -11.30 -2.61 16.98
CA TRP A 98 -10.98 -3.83 17.71
C TRP A 98 -12.13 -4.85 17.64
N LEU A 99 -13.37 -4.44 17.92
CA LEU A 99 -14.54 -5.32 17.82
C LEU A 99 -14.69 -5.87 16.39
N ARG A 100 -14.52 -5.04 15.37
CA ARG A 100 -14.54 -5.48 13.97
C ARG A 100 -13.42 -6.46 13.63
N SER A 101 -12.25 -6.38 14.29
CA SER A 101 -11.17 -7.35 14.08
C SER A 101 -11.53 -8.73 14.64
N MET A 102 -12.36 -8.78 15.68
CA MET A 102 -12.82 -9.99 16.33
C MET A 102 -14.04 -10.63 15.64
N ILE A 103 -14.78 -9.86 14.81
CA ILE A 103 -16.02 -10.31 14.17
C ILE A 103 -15.80 -10.47 12.67
N THR A 104 -16.05 -11.66 12.13
CA THR A 104 -16.00 -11.93 10.69
C THR A 104 -17.41 -12.03 10.12
N THR A 105 -17.66 -11.41 8.95
CA THR A 105 -18.93 -11.55 8.22
C THR A 105 -19.06 -12.99 7.70
N GLY A 106 -20.23 -13.60 7.89
CA GLY A 106 -20.51 -14.97 7.42
C GLY A 106 -20.32 -16.08 8.46
N ASP A 107 -19.93 -15.73 9.68
CA ASP A 107 -19.78 -16.72 10.77
C ASP A 107 -21.10 -17.42 11.12
N SER A 108 -21.02 -18.72 11.40
CA SER A 108 -22.13 -19.50 11.96
C SER A 108 -22.54 -18.96 13.34
N ILE A 109 -23.77 -19.23 13.78
CA ILE A 109 -24.24 -18.86 15.14
C ILE A 109 -23.29 -19.40 16.22
N LYS A 110 -22.81 -20.63 16.07
CA LYS A 110 -21.87 -21.25 17.01
C LYS A 110 -20.55 -20.46 17.10
N THR A 111 -20.02 -20.06 15.95
CA THR A 111 -18.80 -19.26 15.87
C THR A 111 -18.98 -17.87 16.48
N ARG A 112 -20.13 -17.21 16.22
CA ARG A 112 -20.46 -15.91 16.82
C ARG A 112 -20.53 -15.98 18.33
N ILE A 113 -21.16 -17.01 18.91
CA ILE A 113 -21.24 -17.21 20.34
C ILE A 113 -19.84 -17.40 20.93
N ALA A 114 -18.99 -18.22 20.30
CA ALA A 114 -17.62 -18.43 20.75
C ALA A 114 -16.83 -17.12 20.78
N ARG A 115 -16.88 -16.32 19.69
CA ARG A 115 -16.20 -15.02 19.61
C ARG A 115 -16.75 -13.99 20.60
N THR A 116 -18.09 -13.98 20.85
CA THR A 116 -18.67 -13.11 21.87
C THR A 116 -18.12 -13.45 23.25
N LYS A 117 -17.97 -14.73 23.58
CA LYS A 117 -17.36 -15.15 24.86
C LYS A 117 -15.89 -14.74 24.95
N GLU A 118 -15.15 -14.84 23.85
CA GLU A 118 -13.77 -14.39 23.75
C GLU A 118 -13.65 -12.88 23.96
N ILE A 119 -14.50 -12.09 23.31
CA ILE A 119 -14.57 -10.62 23.48
C ILE A 119 -14.83 -10.27 24.96
N ILE A 120 -15.84 -10.90 25.58
CA ILE A 120 -16.15 -10.67 27.00
C ILE A 120 -14.97 -11.04 27.91
N GLY A 121 -14.28 -12.14 27.62
CA GLY A 121 -13.10 -12.58 28.38
C GLY A 121 -11.92 -11.61 28.25
N ASN A 122 -11.77 -10.97 27.12
CA ASN A 122 -10.65 -10.09 26.81
C ASN A 122 -10.90 -8.60 27.12
N ILE A 123 -12.13 -8.21 27.47
CA ILE A 123 -12.52 -6.79 27.65
C ILE A 123 -11.76 -6.10 28.78
N SER A 124 -11.29 -6.87 29.77
CA SER A 124 -10.47 -6.39 30.92
C SER A 124 -8.99 -6.68 30.77
N SER A 125 -8.57 -7.33 29.70
CA SER A 125 -7.18 -7.64 29.36
C SER A 125 -6.58 -6.56 28.46
N ASP A 126 -5.26 -6.60 28.29
CA ASP A 126 -4.58 -5.74 27.32
C ASP A 126 -5.12 -6.01 25.92
N ILE A 127 -5.41 -4.95 25.18
CA ILE A 127 -5.97 -5.06 23.85
C ILE A 127 -4.91 -5.49 22.85
N LEU A 128 -5.19 -6.56 22.12
CA LEU A 128 -4.42 -7.02 20.99
C LEU A 128 -5.30 -6.97 19.73
N PHE A 129 -4.83 -6.34 18.69
CA PHE A 129 -5.50 -6.36 17.39
C PHE A 129 -5.07 -7.61 16.61
N ALA A 130 -6.00 -8.57 16.48
CA ALA A 130 -5.80 -9.72 15.61
C ALA A 130 -5.96 -9.30 14.15
N ASP A 131 -5.00 -9.65 13.29
CA ASP A 131 -5.04 -9.59 11.81
C ASP A 131 -5.82 -8.42 11.17
N ALA A 132 -5.53 -7.19 11.59
CA ALA A 132 -6.14 -6.02 10.96
C ALA A 132 -5.59 -5.74 9.54
N ILE A 133 -4.53 -6.43 9.13
CA ILE A 133 -3.85 -6.27 7.83
C ILE A 133 -4.71 -6.82 6.67
N GLY A 134 -5.54 -7.83 6.90
CA GLY A 134 -6.38 -8.44 5.86
C GLY A 134 -7.46 -7.53 5.27
N ARG A 135 -7.62 -6.30 5.79
CA ARG A 135 -8.60 -5.31 5.29
C ARG A 135 -8.12 -4.50 4.09
N PHE A 136 -6.83 -4.52 3.81
CA PHE A 136 -6.23 -3.73 2.73
C PHE A 136 -5.89 -4.61 1.52
N ASN A 137 -6.87 -5.36 1.03
CA ASN A 137 -6.74 -6.30 -0.11
C ASN A 137 -6.40 -5.59 -1.44
N GLY A 138 -5.27 -4.89 -1.50
CA GLY A 138 -4.76 -4.34 -2.74
C GLY A 138 -5.61 -3.23 -3.37
N ASN A 139 -6.38 -2.46 -2.58
CA ASN A 139 -7.31 -1.43 -3.06
C ASN A 139 -7.13 -0.08 -2.34
N VAL A 140 -5.88 0.32 -2.11
CA VAL A 140 -5.57 1.60 -1.46
C VAL A 140 -5.65 2.74 -2.49
N ASP A 141 -6.57 3.67 -2.27
CA ASP A 141 -6.68 4.95 -2.96
C ASP A 141 -6.87 6.08 -1.93
N LEU A 142 -6.98 7.34 -2.38
CA LEU A 142 -7.14 8.47 -1.46
C LEU A 142 -8.37 8.31 -0.56
N ARG A 143 -9.48 7.77 -1.08
CA ARG A 143 -10.70 7.54 -0.29
C ARG A 143 -10.44 6.54 0.84
N THR A 144 -9.73 5.47 0.53
CA THR A 144 -9.34 4.45 1.52
C THR A 144 -8.44 5.07 2.60
N ILE A 145 -7.45 5.87 2.22
CA ILE A 145 -6.56 6.58 3.15
C ILE A 145 -7.37 7.51 4.06
N LEU A 146 -8.27 8.32 3.51
CA LEU A 146 -9.10 9.23 4.28
C LEU A 146 -10.04 8.50 5.26
N ASN A 147 -10.58 7.35 4.85
CA ASN A 147 -11.40 6.51 5.72
C ASN A 147 -10.56 5.95 6.88
N VAL A 148 -9.35 5.45 6.60
CA VAL A 148 -8.42 5.00 7.65
C VAL A 148 -8.11 6.13 8.62
N CYS A 149 -7.79 7.33 8.12
CA CYS A 149 -7.52 8.46 8.99
C CYS A 149 -8.72 8.83 9.86
N LYS A 150 -9.95 8.75 9.31
CA LYS A 150 -11.18 8.97 10.06
C LYS A 150 -11.40 7.88 11.12
N ASP A 151 -11.23 6.62 10.75
CA ASP A 151 -11.45 5.46 11.61
C ASP A 151 -10.48 5.43 12.80
N PHE A 152 -9.24 5.90 12.57
CA PHE A 152 -8.20 5.99 13.59
C PHE A 152 -8.03 7.41 14.19
N LYS A 153 -8.94 8.35 13.86
CA LYS A 153 -8.88 9.77 14.28
C LYS A 153 -7.52 10.45 14.02
N LEU A 154 -6.86 10.05 12.94
CA LEU A 154 -5.59 10.66 12.55
C LEU A 154 -5.82 12.03 11.93
N GLN A 155 -5.06 13.02 12.38
CA GLN A 155 -5.08 14.36 11.80
C GLN A 155 -4.17 14.40 10.56
N LEU A 156 -4.79 14.50 9.39
CA LEU A 156 -4.05 14.76 8.16
C LEU A 156 -3.74 16.25 8.02
N ARG A 157 -2.52 16.54 7.61
CA ARG A 157 -2.21 17.89 7.08
C ARG A 157 -3.00 18.11 5.79
N ALA A 158 -3.22 19.38 5.44
CA ALA A 158 -3.84 19.72 4.16
C ALA A 158 -3.09 19.05 3.01
N ILE A 159 -3.82 18.34 2.15
CA ILE A 159 -3.25 17.68 0.98
C ILE A 159 -3.22 18.70 -0.16
N PRO A 160 -2.03 19.14 -0.61
CA PRO A 160 -1.93 20.02 -1.78
C PRO A 160 -2.52 19.31 -3.01
N ASN A 161 -3.24 20.06 -3.86
CA ASN A 161 -3.85 19.50 -5.08
C ASN A 161 -4.58 18.16 -4.85
N LYS A 162 -5.51 18.15 -3.88
CA LYS A 162 -6.22 16.95 -3.44
C LYS A 162 -6.87 16.16 -4.59
N ASP A 163 -7.45 16.85 -5.57
CA ASP A 163 -8.12 16.21 -6.72
C ASP A 163 -7.11 15.56 -7.66
N GLY A 164 -5.97 16.19 -7.89
CA GLY A 164 -4.87 15.59 -8.65
C GLY A 164 -4.32 14.34 -7.96
N VAL A 165 -4.08 14.41 -6.64
CA VAL A 165 -3.64 13.25 -5.84
C VAL A 165 -4.68 12.12 -5.90
N ALA A 166 -5.98 12.43 -5.77
CA ALA A 166 -7.04 11.42 -5.87
C ALA A 166 -7.06 10.73 -7.22
N THR A 167 -6.95 11.50 -8.31
CA THR A 167 -6.92 10.99 -9.69
C THR A 167 -5.70 10.10 -9.92
N THR A 168 -4.52 10.55 -9.49
CA THR A 168 -3.26 9.78 -9.65
C THR A 168 -3.30 8.48 -8.87
N LEU A 169 -3.66 8.50 -7.58
CA LEU A 169 -3.73 7.27 -6.76
C LEU A 169 -4.76 6.29 -7.31
N LYS A 170 -5.90 6.79 -7.83
CA LYS A 170 -6.88 5.94 -8.48
C LYS A 170 -6.30 5.28 -9.74
N ALA A 171 -5.65 6.04 -10.61
CA ALA A 171 -5.04 5.52 -11.83
C ALA A 171 -3.98 4.45 -11.52
N VAL A 172 -3.12 4.69 -10.54
CA VAL A 172 -2.09 3.73 -10.08
C VAL A 172 -2.74 2.45 -9.55
N LYS A 173 -3.78 2.56 -8.71
CA LYS A 173 -4.53 1.41 -8.20
C LYS A 173 -5.18 0.61 -9.33
N ASP A 174 -5.86 1.28 -10.26
CA ASP A 174 -6.58 0.63 -11.35
C ASP A 174 -5.58 -0.08 -12.29
N ALA A 175 -4.46 0.54 -12.63
CA ALA A 175 -3.39 -0.07 -13.41
C ALA A 175 -2.80 -1.32 -12.71
N ARG A 176 -2.54 -1.24 -11.39
CA ARG A 176 -2.08 -2.39 -10.59
C ARG A 176 -3.08 -3.54 -10.62
N ASN A 177 -4.38 -3.24 -10.48
CA ASN A 177 -5.41 -4.26 -10.49
C ASN A 177 -5.53 -4.97 -11.84
N HIS A 178 -5.49 -4.23 -12.94
CA HIS A 178 -5.46 -4.81 -14.29
C HIS A 178 -4.25 -5.72 -14.51
N LEU A 179 -3.07 -5.33 -13.98
CA LEU A 179 -1.88 -6.17 -14.00
C LEU A 179 -2.04 -7.45 -13.17
N ALA A 180 -2.60 -7.35 -11.98
CA ALA A 180 -2.76 -8.47 -11.06
C ALA A 180 -3.78 -9.50 -11.56
N HIS A 181 -4.83 -9.06 -12.26
CA HIS A 181 -5.85 -9.93 -12.85
C HIS A 181 -5.45 -10.50 -14.22
N GLY A 182 -4.33 -10.03 -14.79
CA GLY A 182 -3.88 -10.47 -16.11
C GLY A 182 -4.74 -9.92 -17.26
N ASP A 183 -5.60 -8.93 -16.99
CA ASP A 183 -6.45 -8.29 -17.99
C ASP A 183 -5.62 -7.53 -19.02
N VAL A 184 -4.44 -7.07 -18.61
CA VAL A 184 -3.49 -6.33 -19.44
C VAL A 184 -2.09 -6.88 -19.19
N SER A 185 -1.35 -7.17 -20.26
CA SER A 185 0.07 -7.51 -20.14
C SER A 185 0.88 -6.29 -19.72
N LEU A 186 1.99 -6.49 -19.00
CA LEU A 186 2.92 -5.43 -18.60
C LEU A 186 3.35 -4.52 -19.77
N SER A 187 3.36 -5.06 -20.99
CA SER A 187 3.73 -4.32 -22.20
C SER A 187 2.60 -3.44 -22.80
N LEU A 188 1.36 -3.57 -22.31
CA LEU A 188 0.18 -2.88 -22.87
C LEU A 188 -0.30 -1.70 -22.02
N ILE A 189 0.29 -1.45 -20.86
CA ILE A 189 -0.07 -0.28 -20.05
C ILE A 189 0.52 0.99 -20.69
N HIS A 190 -0.37 1.86 -21.13
CA HIS A 190 -0.02 3.22 -21.53
C HIS A 190 -0.14 4.13 -20.30
N ILE A 191 0.99 4.56 -19.77
CA ILE A 191 1.10 5.53 -18.67
C ILE A 191 1.53 6.84 -19.26
#